data_9e7497278b6400eab47dbc16448c6795
#
_entry.id   9e7497278b6400eab47dbc16448c6795
#
_cell.length_a   1.000
_cell.length_b   1.000
_cell.length_c   1.000
_cell.angle_alpha   90.00
_cell.angle_beta   90.00
_cell.angle_gamma   90.00
#
_symmetry.space_group_name_H-M   'P 1'
#
loop_
_entity.id
_entity.type
_entity.pdbx_description
1 polymer ?
#
loop_
_entity_poly.entity_id
_entity_poly.type
_entity_poly.pdbx_seq_one_letter_code
_entity_poly.pdbx_strand_id
1 'polypeptide(L)'
;SLYKIRVAELENILEPEIVDLKLLRSFCSNGIPDCNGFRALCWKLLLGYLSPNKSTWTETLRKKRELYNQFIEEMIIPPGENADGKCIDHPLSEGPESSWSTFFKDNEVLLQIDKDVRRLCPDISFFQQATDYPCNVVSESRERKLHIRVAPSTLSSANVERKGLGVTKINLITKRATENYEAMDEGQEAHWEVVERILFIYAKLNPGQGYVQGMNEIVGPIYYVMASNPCVEYREYAEADCFFCFTALMSEIRDFFIKTLDESEGGIKMMMNKLTMLLKEKDYDIWMRLKEQELYPQYYSFRWITLLLSQEFPLPDVLRIWDTVFSDEKRFTFLIKVCCAMILLLREQILDNDFASNVKLLQNFPPMDINHVLSKAFSIN
;
A
#
# COMPACT_ATOMS: atom_id res chain seq x y z
N SER A 1 -13.76 -14.40 27.92
CA SER A 1 -14.33 -13.73 26.75
C SER A 1 -13.76 -14.36 25.48
N LEU A 2 -14.51 -14.32 24.38
CA LEU A 2 -14.08 -14.83 23.07
C LEU A 2 -12.74 -14.24 22.63
N TYR A 3 -12.51 -12.96 22.91
CA TYR A 3 -11.26 -12.27 22.60
C TYR A 3 -10.05 -12.94 23.27
N LYS A 4 -10.14 -13.24 24.55
CA LYS A 4 -9.05 -13.90 25.29
C LYS A 4 -8.76 -15.32 24.74
N ILE A 5 -9.81 -16.03 24.33
CA ILE A 5 -9.68 -17.35 23.71
C ILE A 5 -8.92 -17.24 22.38
N ARG A 6 -9.26 -16.27 21.55
CA ARG A 6 -8.59 -16.04 20.28
C ARG A 6 -7.12 -15.65 20.45
N VAL A 7 -6.81 -14.79 21.42
CA VAL A 7 -5.42 -14.44 21.75
C VAL A 7 -4.62 -15.68 22.16
N ALA A 8 -5.15 -16.49 23.05
CA ALA A 8 -4.50 -17.73 23.50
C ALA A 8 -4.30 -18.74 22.35
N GLU A 9 -5.27 -18.86 21.47
CA GLU A 9 -5.17 -19.70 20.28
C GLU A 9 -4.05 -19.26 19.34
N LEU A 10 -3.94 -17.97 19.09
CA LEU A 10 -2.87 -17.42 18.23
C LEU A 10 -1.49 -17.60 18.89
N GLU A 11 -1.38 -17.38 20.19
CA GLU A 11 -0.13 -17.64 20.94
C GLU A 11 0.32 -19.07 20.77
N ASN A 12 -0.61 -20.03 20.86
CA ASN A 12 -0.32 -21.45 20.67
C ASN A 12 0.12 -21.77 19.24
N ILE A 13 -0.48 -21.14 18.23
CA ILE A 13 -0.08 -21.31 16.82
C ILE A 13 1.33 -20.77 16.58
N LEU A 14 1.68 -19.66 17.22
CA LEU A 14 2.98 -19.00 17.06
C LEU A 14 4.08 -19.54 17.96
N GLU A 15 3.79 -20.38 18.95
CA GLU A 15 4.76 -20.92 19.92
C GLU A 15 5.79 -21.87 19.30
N PRO A 16 5.44 -22.83 18.41
CA PRO A 16 6.40 -23.77 17.84
C PRO A 16 7.56 -23.09 17.11
N GLU A 17 8.72 -23.73 17.12
CA GLU A 17 9.90 -23.27 16.39
C GLU A 17 9.63 -23.13 14.89
N ILE A 18 8.86 -24.05 14.34
CA ILE A 18 8.37 -23.96 12.97
C ILE A 18 6.87 -23.70 13.02
N VAL A 19 6.48 -22.51 12.57
CA VAL A 19 5.07 -22.12 12.52
C VAL A 19 4.35 -22.87 11.41
N ASP A 20 3.22 -23.49 11.75
CA ASP A 20 2.35 -24.12 10.76
C ASP A 20 1.55 -23.02 10.03
N LEU A 21 1.98 -22.69 8.82
CA LEU A 21 1.32 -21.64 8.00
C LEU A 21 -0.13 -21.97 7.66
N LYS A 22 -0.47 -23.24 7.53
CA LYS A 22 -1.86 -23.64 7.25
C LYS A 22 -2.78 -23.31 8.41
N LEU A 23 -2.35 -23.61 9.64
CA LEU A 23 -3.07 -23.22 10.84
C LEU A 23 -3.13 -21.71 11.00
N LEU A 24 -2.03 -21.02 10.74
CA LEU A 24 -1.96 -19.55 10.81
C LEU A 24 -2.94 -18.91 9.83
N ARG A 25 -2.96 -19.36 8.58
CA ARG A 25 -3.90 -18.86 7.56
C ARG A 25 -5.35 -19.08 7.98
N SER A 26 -5.68 -20.26 8.45
CA SER A 26 -7.02 -20.58 8.93
C SER A 26 -7.45 -19.66 10.07
N PHE A 27 -6.56 -19.40 11.01
CA PHE A 27 -6.83 -18.47 12.11
C PHE A 27 -6.99 -17.03 11.62
N CYS A 28 -6.02 -16.52 10.85
CA CYS A 28 -5.97 -15.11 10.39
C CYS A 28 -7.13 -14.78 9.46
N SER A 29 -7.69 -15.75 8.75
CA SER A 29 -8.87 -15.56 7.91
C SER A 29 -10.07 -15.01 8.68
N ASN A 30 -10.16 -15.29 9.97
CA ASN A 30 -11.20 -14.78 10.84
C ASN A 30 -10.82 -13.50 11.60
N GLY A 31 -9.73 -12.87 11.22
CA GLY A 31 -9.21 -11.65 11.82
C GLY A 31 -8.12 -11.90 12.86
N ILE A 32 -7.19 -10.97 12.95
CA ILE A 32 -6.06 -11.01 13.87
C ILE A 32 -6.35 -10.09 15.05
N PRO A 33 -6.18 -10.54 16.32
CA PRO A 33 -6.38 -9.67 17.48
C PRO A 33 -5.45 -8.43 17.45
N ASP A 34 -6.00 -7.25 17.77
CA ASP A 34 -5.28 -5.98 17.80
C ASP A 34 -4.48 -5.81 19.11
N CYS A 35 -3.57 -6.71 19.37
CA CYS A 35 -2.71 -6.63 20.56
C CYS A 35 -1.38 -7.32 20.33
N ASN A 36 -0.40 -7.04 21.19
CA ASN A 36 0.90 -7.71 21.26
C ASN A 36 1.70 -7.72 19.94
N GLY A 37 1.36 -6.85 18.99
CA GLY A 37 2.01 -6.82 17.69
C GLY A 37 1.71 -8.02 16.79
N PHE A 38 0.66 -8.75 17.06
CA PHE A 38 0.29 -9.96 16.31
C PHE A 38 0.05 -9.69 14.83
N ARG A 39 -0.64 -8.61 14.49
CA ARG A 39 -0.93 -8.31 13.07
C ARG A 39 0.35 -8.07 12.30
N ALA A 40 1.28 -7.29 12.84
CA ALA A 40 2.58 -7.07 12.22
C ALA A 40 3.34 -8.37 11.99
N LEU A 41 3.40 -9.24 12.99
CA LEU A 41 4.06 -10.54 12.89
C LEU A 41 3.38 -11.46 11.87
N CYS A 42 2.06 -11.59 11.96
CA CYS A 42 1.29 -12.44 11.05
C CYS A 42 1.42 -11.98 9.60
N TRP A 43 1.35 -10.66 9.35
CA TRP A 43 1.52 -10.14 8.00
C TRP A 43 2.92 -10.39 7.45
N LYS A 44 3.96 -10.28 8.28
CA LYS A 44 5.34 -10.62 7.88
C LYS A 44 5.44 -12.09 7.44
N LEU A 45 4.77 -12.99 8.15
CA LEU A 45 4.72 -14.41 7.82
C LEU A 45 3.87 -14.67 6.57
N LEU A 46 2.67 -14.10 6.51
CA LEU A 46 1.72 -14.31 5.41
C LEU A 46 2.21 -13.71 4.09
N LEU A 47 2.97 -12.62 4.13
CA LEU A 47 3.57 -11.98 2.95
C LEU A 47 4.93 -12.59 2.58
N GLY A 48 5.44 -13.52 3.38
CA GLY A 48 6.70 -14.21 3.09
C GLY A 48 7.96 -13.42 3.42
N TYR A 49 7.85 -12.32 4.14
CA TYR A 49 9.01 -11.56 4.63
C TYR A 49 9.78 -12.35 5.70
N LEU A 50 9.08 -13.03 6.59
CA LEU A 50 9.65 -13.98 7.53
C LEU A 50 9.30 -15.41 7.11
N SER A 51 10.27 -16.31 7.19
CA SER A 51 10.08 -17.75 7.02
C SER A 51 9.27 -18.31 8.21
N PRO A 52 8.55 -19.42 8.03
CA PRO A 52 7.92 -20.13 9.14
C PRO A 52 8.91 -20.61 10.21
N ASN A 53 10.17 -20.79 9.87
CA ASN A 53 11.22 -21.24 10.79
C ASN A 53 11.75 -20.05 11.59
N LYS A 54 11.38 -19.97 12.87
CA LYS A 54 11.80 -18.88 13.78
C LYS A 54 13.30 -18.72 13.93
N SER A 55 14.08 -19.81 13.79
CA SER A 55 15.53 -19.77 13.90
C SER A 55 16.19 -18.85 12.86
N THR A 56 15.48 -18.56 11.77
CA THR A 56 15.96 -17.69 10.68
C THR A 56 15.63 -16.21 10.89
N TRP A 57 14.74 -15.85 11.82
CA TRP A 57 14.19 -14.51 11.90
C TRP A 57 15.22 -13.44 12.24
N THR A 58 16.04 -13.69 13.26
CA THR A 58 17.05 -12.70 13.72
C THR A 58 18.00 -12.32 12.57
N GLU A 59 18.53 -13.31 11.87
CA GLU A 59 19.47 -13.08 10.77
C GLU A 59 18.78 -12.46 9.55
N THR A 60 17.57 -12.91 9.20
CA THR A 60 16.79 -12.33 8.12
C THR A 60 16.50 -10.85 8.36
N LEU A 61 16.02 -10.51 9.55
CA LEU A 61 15.72 -9.13 9.92
C LEU A 61 16.98 -8.27 9.91
N ARG A 62 18.07 -8.76 10.46
CA ARG A 62 19.35 -8.04 10.46
C ARG A 62 19.82 -7.71 9.04
N LYS A 63 19.86 -8.70 8.17
CA LYS A 63 20.29 -8.51 6.77
C LYS A 63 19.39 -7.56 5.99
N LYS A 64 18.10 -7.71 6.13
CA LYS A 64 17.12 -6.87 5.42
C LYS A 64 17.16 -5.42 5.89
N ARG A 65 17.28 -5.19 7.20
CA ARG A 65 17.38 -3.85 7.77
C ARG A 65 18.69 -3.16 7.38
N GLU A 66 19.80 -3.89 7.34
CA GLU A 66 21.07 -3.37 6.82
C GLU A 66 20.99 -3.03 5.34
N LEU A 67 20.38 -3.90 4.55
CA LEU A 67 20.16 -3.65 3.11
C LEU A 67 19.33 -2.39 2.88
N TYR A 68 18.27 -2.19 3.66
CA TYR A 68 17.44 -0.98 3.55
C TYR A 68 18.24 0.28 3.90
N ASN A 69 19.11 0.24 4.92
CA ASN A 69 19.99 1.36 5.24
C ASN A 69 20.94 1.68 4.09
N GLN A 70 21.47 0.67 3.40
CA GLN A 70 22.27 0.88 2.18
C GLN A 70 21.47 1.58 1.09
N PHE A 71 20.20 1.22 0.90
CA PHE A 71 19.34 1.91 -0.07
C PHE A 71 19.15 3.39 0.28
N ILE A 72 19.00 3.72 1.57
CA ILE A 72 18.93 5.12 2.02
C ILE A 72 20.21 5.86 1.66
N GLU A 73 21.37 5.30 1.97
CA GLU A 73 22.67 5.92 1.70
C GLU A 73 22.90 6.13 0.19
N GLU A 74 22.51 5.17 -0.64
CA GLU A 74 22.75 5.23 -2.08
C GLU A 74 21.72 6.07 -2.83
N MET A 75 20.46 6.10 -2.38
CA MET A 75 19.35 6.64 -3.15
C MET A 75 18.78 7.95 -2.61
N ILE A 76 18.93 8.19 -1.32
CA ILE A 76 18.34 9.37 -0.66
C ILE A 76 19.34 10.50 -0.50
N ILE A 77 20.59 10.18 -0.19
CA ILE A 77 21.63 11.18 -0.01
C ILE A 77 22.01 11.79 -1.38
N PRO A 78 22.02 13.13 -1.52
CA PRO A 78 22.34 13.77 -2.80
C PRO A 78 23.76 13.43 -3.27
N PRO A 79 23.99 13.40 -4.61
CA PRO A 79 25.32 13.25 -5.16
C PRO A 79 26.27 14.35 -4.65
N GLY A 80 27.52 14.00 -4.33
CA GLY A 80 28.55 14.94 -3.84
C GLY A 80 28.61 15.08 -2.32
N GLU A 81 27.69 14.49 -1.56
CA GLU A 81 27.72 14.46 -0.09
C GLU A 81 28.39 13.20 0.49
N ASN A 82 28.86 12.30 -0.35
CA ASN A 82 29.55 11.09 0.12
C ASN A 82 30.90 11.44 0.78
N ALA A 83 31.21 10.73 1.87
CA ALA A 83 32.30 10.96 2.81
C ALA A 83 33.72 11.02 2.19
N ASP A 84 33.91 10.65 0.93
CA ASP A 84 35.23 10.57 0.28
C ASP A 84 35.63 11.81 -0.51
N GLY A 85 34.86 12.88 -0.50
CA GLY A 85 35.26 14.20 -1.02
C GLY A 85 35.66 14.25 -2.50
N LYS A 86 35.45 13.22 -3.28
CA LYS A 86 35.69 13.21 -4.72
C LYS A 86 34.39 13.54 -5.46
N CYS A 87 34.19 14.82 -5.67
CA CYS A 87 33.17 15.28 -6.60
C CYS A 87 33.63 14.93 -8.02
N ILE A 88 33.18 13.80 -8.55
CA ILE A 88 33.48 13.35 -9.92
C ILE A 88 32.45 13.95 -10.91
N ASP A 89 31.37 14.49 -10.40
CA ASP A 89 30.23 14.95 -11.22
C ASP A 89 29.76 16.33 -10.76
N HIS A 90 29.35 17.16 -11.71
CA HIS A 90 28.88 18.53 -11.47
C HIS A 90 27.39 18.63 -11.83
N PRO A 91 26.58 19.45 -11.10
CA PRO A 91 25.14 19.60 -11.41
C PRO A 91 24.82 20.03 -12.84
N LEU A 92 25.77 20.66 -13.53
CA LEU A 92 25.64 21.06 -14.92
C LEU A 92 26.20 20.05 -15.93
N SER A 93 26.64 18.90 -15.51
CA SER A 93 27.10 17.84 -16.43
C SER A 93 25.92 17.30 -17.26
N GLU A 94 26.03 17.43 -18.57
CA GLU A 94 24.99 17.02 -19.54
C GLU A 94 25.12 15.53 -19.98
N GLY A 95 26.07 14.79 -19.45
CA GLY A 95 26.30 13.38 -19.81
C GLY A 95 25.16 12.46 -19.39
N PRO A 96 24.80 11.44 -20.20
CA PRO A 96 23.73 10.47 -19.85
C PRO A 96 24.07 9.63 -18.62
N GLU A 97 25.33 9.57 -18.20
CA GLU A 97 25.80 8.85 -17.01
C GLU A 97 25.94 9.77 -15.77
N SER A 98 25.53 11.04 -15.86
CA SER A 98 25.62 11.98 -14.77
C SER A 98 24.68 11.56 -13.62
N SER A 99 25.23 11.43 -12.40
CA SER A 99 24.43 11.19 -11.19
C SER A 99 23.43 12.32 -10.93
N TRP A 100 23.79 13.56 -11.29
CA TRP A 100 22.90 14.70 -11.19
C TRP A 100 21.75 14.65 -12.19
N SER A 101 21.99 14.15 -13.42
CA SER A 101 20.91 13.96 -14.40
C SER A 101 19.87 12.98 -13.88
N THR A 102 20.32 11.86 -13.30
CA THR A 102 19.42 10.87 -12.64
C THR A 102 18.69 11.49 -11.47
N PHE A 103 19.40 12.27 -10.64
CA PHE A 103 18.82 12.98 -9.51
C PHE A 103 17.67 13.91 -9.92
N PHE A 104 17.85 14.68 -10.99
CA PHE A 104 16.81 15.58 -11.47
C PHE A 104 15.62 14.84 -12.11
N LYS A 105 15.87 13.75 -12.82
CA LYS A 105 14.81 12.90 -13.38
C LYS A 105 13.94 12.28 -12.28
N ASP A 106 14.56 11.82 -11.21
CA ASP A 106 13.86 11.23 -10.08
C ASP A 106 12.91 12.21 -9.38
N ASN A 107 13.18 13.52 -9.49
CA ASN A 107 12.35 14.55 -8.88
C ASN A 107 10.93 14.62 -9.47
N GLU A 108 10.73 14.21 -10.71
CA GLU A 108 9.37 14.15 -11.30
C GLU A 108 8.54 13.07 -10.64
N VAL A 109 9.14 11.89 -10.45
CA VAL A 109 8.49 10.76 -9.73
C VAL A 109 8.23 11.15 -8.28
N LEU A 110 9.22 11.76 -7.64
CA LEU A 110 9.13 12.21 -6.26
C LEU A 110 8.03 13.27 -6.07
N LEU A 111 7.86 14.17 -7.02
CA LEU A 111 6.78 15.17 -6.97
C LEU A 111 5.40 14.53 -6.92
N GLN A 112 5.18 13.48 -7.70
CA GLN A 112 3.91 12.75 -7.69
C GLN A 112 3.71 12.01 -6.36
N ILE A 113 4.75 11.36 -5.86
CA ILE A 113 4.73 10.69 -4.56
C ILE A 113 4.40 11.70 -3.44
N ASP A 114 5.08 12.85 -3.43
CA ASP A 114 4.87 13.90 -2.42
C ASP A 114 3.42 14.37 -2.36
N LYS A 115 2.81 14.60 -3.52
CA LYS A 115 1.40 14.99 -3.61
C LYS A 115 0.46 13.94 -3.02
N ASP A 116 0.74 12.66 -3.26
CA ASP A 116 -0.12 11.58 -2.84
C ASP A 116 0.02 11.29 -1.33
N VAL A 117 1.24 11.26 -0.80
CA VAL A 117 1.47 10.96 0.62
C VAL A 117 1.03 12.07 1.56
N ARG A 118 1.00 13.33 1.11
CA ARG A 118 0.46 14.44 1.90
C ARG A 118 -1.04 14.35 2.14
N ARG A 119 -1.71 13.36 1.58
CA ARG A 119 -3.15 13.13 1.70
C ARG A 119 -3.47 11.69 2.09
N LEU A 120 -2.48 11.01 2.64
CA LEU A 120 -2.60 9.59 3.00
C LEU A 120 -3.50 9.39 4.20
N CYS A 121 -4.48 8.48 4.09
CA CYS A 121 -5.41 8.11 5.16
C CYS A 121 -5.96 9.31 5.94
N PRO A 122 -6.72 10.22 5.29
CA PRO A 122 -7.14 11.48 5.92
C PRO A 122 -8.15 11.31 7.07
N ASP A 123 -8.74 10.14 7.21
CA ASP A 123 -9.68 9.79 8.26
C ASP A 123 -9.02 9.56 9.63
N ILE A 124 -7.69 9.48 9.69
CA ILE A 124 -6.92 9.36 10.92
C ILE A 124 -5.78 10.38 10.96
N SER A 125 -5.40 10.81 12.16
CA SER A 125 -4.34 11.79 12.36
C SER A 125 -2.92 11.20 12.38
N PHE A 126 -2.80 9.88 12.35
CA PHE A 126 -1.53 9.16 12.53
C PHE A 126 -0.42 9.61 11.58
N PHE A 127 -0.73 9.74 10.29
CA PHE A 127 0.29 10.05 9.28
C PHE A 127 0.85 11.47 9.37
N GLN A 128 0.14 12.36 10.06
CA GLN A 128 0.59 13.72 10.34
C GLN A 128 1.46 13.83 11.61
N GLN A 129 1.46 12.81 12.45
CA GLN A 129 2.19 12.80 13.71
C GLN A 129 3.67 12.44 13.48
N ALA A 130 4.53 12.94 14.40
CA ALA A 130 5.94 12.61 14.39
C ALA A 130 6.18 11.14 14.73
N THR A 131 7.09 10.50 13.99
CA THR A 131 7.62 9.20 14.39
C THR A 131 8.57 9.37 15.57
N ASP A 132 8.58 8.39 16.49
CA ASP A 132 9.57 8.32 17.56
C ASP A 132 10.97 7.92 17.04
N TYR A 133 11.06 7.43 15.81
CA TYR A 133 12.28 6.91 15.20
C TYR A 133 12.56 7.57 13.85
N PRO A 134 12.83 8.89 13.82
CA PRO A 134 13.19 9.55 12.56
C PRO A 134 14.49 8.96 12.00
N CYS A 135 14.59 8.96 10.68
CA CYS A 135 15.83 8.58 10.01
C CYS A 135 16.86 9.71 10.19
N ASN A 136 17.78 9.55 11.13
CA ASN A 136 18.72 10.62 11.50
C ASN A 136 19.57 11.10 10.33
N VAL A 137 20.05 10.19 9.49
CA VAL A 137 20.86 10.52 8.32
C VAL A 137 20.15 11.50 7.37
N VAL A 138 18.82 11.41 7.31
CA VAL A 138 17.99 12.28 6.45
C VAL A 138 17.47 13.49 7.23
N SER A 139 16.98 13.30 8.45
CA SER A 139 16.27 14.33 9.22
C SER A 139 17.21 15.39 9.81
N GLU A 140 18.49 15.07 10.03
CA GLU A 140 19.48 16.00 10.57
C GLU A 140 19.80 17.18 9.64
N SER A 141 19.53 17.02 8.36
CA SER A 141 19.70 18.10 7.38
C SER A 141 18.41 18.31 6.60
N ARG A 142 17.86 19.52 6.68
CA ARG A 142 16.67 19.89 5.92
C ARG A 142 16.83 19.60 4.43
N GLU A 143 18.01 19.81 3.89
CA GLU A 143 18.32 19.66 2.47
C GLU A 143 18.26 18.20 2.00
N ARG A 144 18.42 17.24 2.92
CA ARG A 144 18.32 15.82 2.63
C ARG A 144 16.88 15.29 2.63
N LYS A 145 15.94 16.07 3.16
CA LYS A 145 14.52 15.66 3.19
C LYS A 145 13.94 15.69 1.78
N LEU A 146 13.24 14.62 1.41
CA LEU A 146 12.74 14.44 0.04
C LEU A 146 11.77 15.53 -0.39
N HIS A 147 10.89 16.00 0.49
CA HIS A 147 9.93 17.06 0.15
C HIS A 147 10.58 18.38 -0.24
N ILE A 148 11.79 18.66 0.22
CA ILE A 148 12.55 19.85 -0.16
C ILE A 148 12.98 19.79 -1.63
N ARG A 149 13.33 18.60 -2.13
CA ARG A 149 13.72 18.40 -3.54
C ARG A 149 12.61 18.80 -4.52
N VAL A 150 11.39 18.71 -4.10
CA VAL A 150 10.19 18.98 -4.92
C VAL A 150 9.41 20.20 -4.45
N ALA A 151 9.95 20.97 -3.50
CA ALA A 151 9.36 22.22 -3.07
C ALA A 151 9.30 23.21 -4.25
N PRO A 152 8.23 24.05 -4.38
CA PRO A 152 8.09 24.99 -5.48
C PRO A 152 9.29 25.91 -5.67
N SER A 153 9.92 26.34 -4.58
CA SER A 153 11.13 27.18 -4.60
C SER A 153 12.34 26.45 -5.21
N THR A 154 12.48 25.14 -4.94
CA THR A 154 13.57 24.32 -5.49
C THR A 154 13.36 24.01 -6.97
N LEU A 155 12.13 23.66 -7.36
CA LEU A 155 11.79 23.33 -8.75
C LEU A 155 11.90 24.55 -9.68
N SER A 156 11.52 25.75 -9.20
CA SER A 156 11.62 26.97 -9.98
C SER A 156 13.08 27.40 -10.23
N SER A 157 14.00 27.09 -9.31
CA SER A 157 15.42 27.42 -9.47
C SER A 157 16.16 26.43 -10.38
N ALA A 158 15.66 25.19 -10.51
CA ALA A 158 16.35 24.12 -11.25
C ALA A 158 15.93 23.98 -12.73
N ASN A 159 14.97 24.76 -13.22
CA ASN A 159 14.45 24.69 -14.60
C ASN A 159 14.12 23.24 -15.05
N VAL A 160 13.45 22.48 -14.20
CA VAL A 160 13.16 21.07 -14.46
C VAL A 160 12.12 20.95 -15.57
N GLU A 161 12.54 20.52 -16.75
CA GLU A 161 11.61 20.14 -17.82
C GLU A 161 10.74 18.97 -17.36
N ARG A 162 9.43 19.19 -17.30
CA ARG A 162 8.43 18.20 -16.90
C ARG A 162 8.16 17.20 -18.02
N LYS A 163 9.11 16.34 -18.34
CA LYS A 163 8.88 15.20 -19.22
C LYS A 163 8.66 13.97 -18.34
N GLY A 164 7.42 13.48 -18.31
CA GLY A 164 6.97 12.38 -17.48
C GLY A 164 7.60 11.03 -17.82
N LEU A 165 8.84 10.82 -17.37
CA LEU A 165 9.55 9.55 -17.44
C LEU A 165 9.37 8.83 -16.10
N GLY A 166 8.63 7.74 -16.11
CA GLY A 166 8.48 6.85 -14.94
C GLY A 166 7.21 7.02 -14.12
N VAL A 167 6.28 7.91 -14.51
CA VAL A 167 4.97 8.02 -13.88
C VAL A 167 3.92 7.42 -14.81
N THR A 168 3.36 6.29 -14.41
CA THR A 168 2.23 5.70 -15.13
C THR A 168 0.94 6.34 -14.62
N LYS A 169 0.21 7.01 -15.52
CA LYS A 169 -1.11 7.57 -15.19
C LYS A 169 -2.15 6.48 -15.32
N ILE A 170 -2.69 6.05 -14.19
CA ILE A 170 -3.92 5.26 -14.16
C ILE A 170 -5.07 6.22 -13.87
N ASN A 171 -6.17 6.11 -14.61
CA ASN A 171 -7.38 6.89 -14.36
C ASN A 171 -8.11 6.35 -13.12
N LEU A 172 -7.50 6.49 -11.96
CA LEU A 172 -8.10 6.19 -10.66
C LEU A 172 -8.81 7.43 -10.14
N ILE A 173 -10.11 7.33 -9.94
CA ILE A 173 -10.88 8.32 -9.19
C ILE A 173 -10.62 8.02 -7.71
N THR A 174 -9.66 8.70 -7.11
CA THR A 174 -9.35 8.56 -5.68
C THR A 174 -10.09 9.63 -4.88
N LYS A 175 -10.49 9.25 -3.66
CA LYS A 175 -11.00 10.23 -2.68
C LYS A 175 -9.81 11.07 -2.21
N ARG A 176 -9.96 12.39 -2.23
CA ARG A 176 -8.89 13.31 -1.83
C ARG A 176 -9.21 13.93 -0.48
N ALA A 177 -8.18 14.10 0.35
CA ALA A 177 -8.24 14.93 1.54
C ALA A 177 -8.41 16.40 1.13
N THR A 178 -9.05 17.18 1.99
CA THR A 178 -9.24 18.62 1.79
C THR A 178 -7.97 19.42 2.10
N GLU A 179 -7.08 18.87 2.92
CA GLU A 179 -5.87 19.53 3.39
C GLU A 179 -4.62 18.69 3.10
N ASN A 180 -3.52 19.36 2.77
CA ASN A 180 -2.22 18.74 2.65
C ASN A 180 -1.50 18.75 4.00
N TYR A 181 -0.85 17.65 4.34
CA TYR A 181 -0.04 17.55 5.55
C TYR A 181 1.22 18.42 5.44
N GLU A 182 1.62 19.04 6.53
CA GLU A 182 2.84 19.83 6.61
C GLU A 182 4.02 18.96 7.02
N ALA A 183 5.19 19.27 6.47
CA ALA A 183 6.44 18.63 6.85
C ALA A 183 6.93 19.16 8.20
N MET A 184 7.65 18.31 8.93
CA MET A 184 8.21 18.66 10.23
C MET A 184 9.57 19.33 10.11
N ASP A 185 9.98 19.99 11.19
CA ASP A 185 11.28 20.64 11.31
C ASP A 185 12.45 19.66 11.24
N GLU A 186 13.64 20.22 11.12
CA GLU A 186 14.90 19.48 11.17
C GLU A 186 14.98 18.63 12.45
N GLY A 187 15.45 17.40 12.30
CA GLY A 187 15.52 16.42 13.40
C GLY A 187 14.22 15.67 13.67
N GLN A 188 13.12 16.05 13.02
CA GLN A 188 11.82 15.39 13.16
C GLN A 188 11.32 14.91 11.81
N GLU A 189 10.51 13.86 11.83
CA GLU A 189 9.79 13.37 10.64
C GLU A 189 8.35 13.01 11.01
N ALA A 190 7.39 13.41 10.17
CA ALA A 190 6.04 12.86 10.22
C ALA A 190 6.02 11.48 9.59
N HIS A 191 5.05 10.66 9.97
CA HIS A 191 4.91 9.31 9.39
C HIS A 191 4.71 9.35 7.87
N TRP A 192 4.00 10.34 7.32
CA TRP A 192 3.86 10.46 5.87
C TRP A 192 5.19 10.72 5.16
N GLU A 193 6.14 11.42 5.81
CA GLU A 193 7.48 11.65 5.25
C GLU A 193 8.28 10.34 5.16
N VAL A 194 8.08 9.44 6.09
CA VAL A 194 8.68 8.09 6.06
C VAL A 194 8.08 7.28 4.90
N VAL A 195 6.77 7.32 4.73
CA VAL A 195 6.08 6.64 3.62
C VAL A 195 6.55 7.19 2.26
N GLU A 196 6.77 8.48 2.14
CA GLU A 196 7.35 9.11 0.95
C GLU A 196 8.69 8.47 0.58
N ARG A 197 9.57 8.29 1.57
CA ARG A 197 10.88 7.66 1.38
C ARG A 197 10.77 6.21 0.95
N ILE A 198 9.89 5.44 1.55
CA ILE A 198 9.62 4.04 1.18
C ILE A 198 9.23 3.95 -0.30
N LEU A 199 8.27 4.76 -0.73
CA LEU A 199 7.78 4.75 -2.10
C LEU A 199 8.82 5.22 -3.10
N PHE A 200 9.63 6.20 -2.74
CA PHE A 200 10.71 6.70 -3.59
C PHE A 200 11.78 5.63 -3.81
N ILE A 201 12.22 4.96 -2.76
CA ILE A 201 13.18 3.85 -2.86
C ILE A 201 12.60 2.71 -3.70
N TYR A 202 11.34 2.35 -3.47
CA TYR A 202 10.66 1.33 -4.26
C TYR A 202 10.64 1.68 -5.76
N ALA A 203 10.28 2.91 -6.10
CA ALA A 203 10.23 3.37 -7.48
C ALA A 203 11.60 3.35 -8.16
N LYS A 204 12.66 3.71 -7.45
CA LYS A 204 14.03 3.68 -7.96
C LYS A 204 14.52 2.25 -8.20
N LEU A 205 14.16 1.31 -7.34
CA LEU A 205 14.53 -0.10 -7.49
C LEU A 205 13.72 -0.84 -8.54
N ASN A 206 12.59 -0.29 -8.95
CA ASN A 206 11.70 -0.88 -9.94
C ASN A 206 11.42 0.09 -11.10
N PRO A 207 12.45 0.48 -11.87
CA PRO A 207 12.32 1.53 -12.89
C PRO A 207 11.36 1.17 -14.02
N GLY A 208 11.16 -0.11 -14.31
CA GLY A 208 10.20 -0.57 -15.31
C GLY A 208 8.75 -0.30 -14.94
N GLN A 209 8.42 -0.30 -13.66
CA GLN A 209 7.10 0.04 -13.12
C GLN A 209 7.06 1.49 -12.64
N GLY A 210 8.10 1.94 -11.95
CA GLY A 210 8.19 3.24 -11.30
C GLY A 210 7.15 3.39 -10.19
N TYR A 211 6.72 4.63 -9.97
CA TYR A 211 5.62 4.94 -9.08
C TYR A 211 4.32 5.08 -9.88
N VAL A 212 3.26 4.47 -9.37
CA VAL A 212 1.91 4.60 -9.93
C VAL A 212 1.00 5.16 -8.85
N GLN A 213 0.19 6.15 -9.23
CA GLN A 213 -0.80 6.74 -8.33
C GLN A 213 -1.69 5.64 -7.70
N GLY A 214 -1.80 5.66 -6.38
CA GLY A 214 -2.52 4.65 -5.61
C GLY A 214 -1.61 3.70 -4.83
N MET A 215 -0.32 3.61 -5.16
CA MET A 215 0.63 2.81 -4.38
C MET A 215 0.75 3.30 -2.93
N ASN A 216 0.53 4.61 -2.69
CA ASN A 216 0.43 5.18 -1.35
C ASN A 216 -0.70 4.54 -0.52
N GLU A 217 -1.80 4.20 -1.16
CA GLU A 217 -2.95 3.54 -0.51
C GLU A 217 -2.69 2.07 -0.17
N ILE A 218 -1.74 1.45 -0.84
CA ILE A 218 -1.30 0.07 -0.55
C ILE A 218 -0.25 0.05 0.57
N VAL A 219 0.73 0.93 0.53
CA VAL A 219 1.79 0.97 1.54
C VAL A 219 1.31 1.51 2.88
N GLY A 220 0.35 2.43 2.87
CA GLY A 220 -0.15 3.10 4.07
C GLY A 220 -0.61 2.16 5.18
N PRO A 221 -1.54 1.24 4.92
CA PRO A 221 -1.99 0.28 5.93
C PRO A 221 -0.87 -0.63 6.46
N ILE A 222 0.05 -1.06 5.60
CA ILE A 222 1.20 -1.88 6.00
C ILE A 222 2.10 -1.07 6.96
N TYR A 223 2.42 0.15 6.58
CA TYR A 223 3.24 1.03 7.41
C TYR A 223 2.58 1.29 8.77
N TYR A 224 1.28 1.59 8.77
CA TYR A 224 0.54 1.80 10.01
C TYR A 224 0.67 0.62 10.97
N VAL A 225 0.51 -0.60 10.46
CA VAL A 225 0.63 -1.82 11.26
C VAL A 225 2.04 -1.98 11.84
N MET A 226 3.08 -1.74 11.03
CA MET A 226 4.47 -1.86 11.48
C MET A 226 4.86 -0.76 12.48
N ALA A 227 4.47 0.48 12.21
CA ALA A 227 4.79 1.65 13.03
C ALA A 227 3.96 1.75 14.31
N SER A 228 2.86 1.04 14.41
CA SER A 228 1.99 0.97 15.59
C SER A 228 2.30 -0.23 16.48
N ASN A 229 3.34 -1.00 16.19
CA ASN A 229 3.71 -2.16 16.97
C ASN A 229 4.04 -1.75 18.42
N PRO A 230 3.40 -2.35 19.45
CA PRO A 230 3.69 -2.03 20.83
C PRO A 230 5.10 -2.43 21.28
N CYS A 231 5.73 -3.38 20.58
CA CYS A 231 7.11 -3.77 20.86
C CYS A 231 8.09 -2.76 20.22
N VAL A 232 8.83 -2.07 21.05
CA VAL A 232 9.82 -1.05 20.65
C VAL A 232 10.85 -1.59 19.68
N GLU A 233 11.35 -2.80 19.91
CA GLU A 233 12.36 -3.44 19.05
C GLU A 233 11.90 -3.62 17.61
N TYR A 234 10.62 -3.83 17.39
CA TYR A 234 10.05 -3.93 16.03
C TYR A 234 9.63 -2.57 15.49
N ARG A 235 9.05 -1.72 16.33
CA ARG A 235 8.58 -0.38 15.93
C ARG A 235 9.71 0.51 15.43
N GLU A 236 10.90 0.39 15.99
CA GLU A 236 12.10 1.10 15.57
C GLU A 236 12.46 0.83 14.10
N TYR A 237 12.14 -0.35 13.60
CA TYR A 237 12.46 -0.79 12.25
C TYR A 237 11.23 -0.84 11.33
N ALA A 238 10.18 -0.14 11.69
CA ALA A 238 8.91 -0.14 10.94
C ALA A 238 9.10 0.24 9.47
N GLU A 239 9.96 1.19 9.18
CA GLU A 239 10.23 1.66 7.81
C GLU A 239 10.79 0.54 6.94
N ALA A 240 11.88 -0.11 7.37
CA ALA A 240 12.50 -1.21 6.62
C ALA A 240 11.57 -2.41 6.48
N ASP A 241 10.93 -2.81 7.58
CA ASP A 241 10.02 -3.95 7.57
C ASP A 241 8.79 -3.69 6.68
N CYS A 242 8.26 -2.47 6.70
CA CYS A 242 7.20 -2.05 5.78
C CYS A 242 7.65 -2.12 4.33
N PHE A 243 8.84 -1.61 4.03
CA PHE A 243 9.37 -1.62 2.67
C PHE A 243 9.40 -3.04 2.08
N PHE A 244 9.91 -4.01 2.81
CA PHE A 244 10.01 -5.39 2.31
C PHE A 244 8.65 -6.10 2.24
N CYS A 245 7.76 -5.86 3.19
CA CYS A 245 6.39 -6.37 3.12
C CYS A 245 5.63 -5.76 1.93
N PHE A 246 5.77 -4.48 1.71
CA PHE A 246 5.18 -3.77 0.57
C PHE A 246 5.74 -4.30 -0.76
N THR A 247 7.05 -4.49 -0.86
CA THR A 247 7.70 -5.05 -2.05
C THR A 247 7.18 -6.47 -2.34
N ALA A 248 7.03 -7.30 -1.32
CA ALA A 248 6.48 -8.64 -1.46
C ALA A 248 5.04 -8.61 -1.98
N LEU A 249 4.20 -7.75 -1.44
CA LEU A 249 2.82 -7.58 -1.91
C LEU A 249 2.78 -7.05 -3.34
N MET A 250 3.57 -6.04 -3.66
CA MET A 250 3.64 -5.48 -5.02
C MET A 250 4.10 -6.49 -6.05
N SER A 251 4.95 -7.44 -5.69
CA SER A 251 5.34 -8.51 -6.61
C SER A 251 4.15 -9.38 -7.06
N GLU A 252 3.10 -9.45 -6.24
CA GLU A 252 1.88 -10.19 -6.55
C GLU A 252 0.84 -9.35 -7.29
N ILE A 253 0.78 -8.03 -7.05
CA ILE A 253 -0.26 -7.14 -7.59
C ILE A 253 0.22 -6.15 -8.64
N ARG A 254 1.51 -6.16 -8.98
CA ARG A 254 2.07 -5.21 -9.96
C ARG A 254 1.33 -5.21 -11.30
N ASP A 255 0.80 -6.37 -11.71
CA ASP A 255 0.07 -6.50 -12.98
C ASP A 255 -1.22 -5.67 -13.00
N PHE A 256 -1.78 -5.34 -11.84
CA PHE A 256 -2.93 -4.41 -11.75
C PHE A 256 -2.54 -2.98 -12.12
N PHE A 257 -1.26 -2.64 -11.99
CA PHE A 257 -0.72 -1.31 -12.23
C PHE A 257 0.01 -1.17 -13.58
N ILE A 258 0.20 -2.25 -14.34
CA ILE A 258 0.89 -2.24 -15.63
C ILE A 258 -0.15 -2.36 -16.75
N LYS A 259 -0.34 -1.26 -17.48
CA LYS A 259 -1.35 -1.16 -18.55
C LYS A 259 -1.17 -2.22 -19.65
N THR A 260 0.06 -2.60 -19.98
CA THR A 260 0.35 -3.60 -21.02
C THR A 260 -0.05 -5.02 -20.62
N LEU A 261 -0.26 -5.28 -19.34
CA LEU A 261 -0.66 -6.58 -18.80
C LEU A 261 -2.15 -6.66 -18.43
N ASP A 262 -2.94 -5.64 -18.76
CA ASP A 262 -4.37 -5.56 -18.41
C ASP A 262 -5.18 -6.75 -18.93
N GLU A 263 -4.78 -7.35 -20.04
CA GLU A 263 -5.45 -8.50 -20.66
C GLU A 263 -4.90 -9.86 -20.22
N SER A 264 -3.84 -9.90 -19.40
CA SER A 264 -3.29 -11.12 -18.85
C SER A 264 -4.18 -11.76 -17.79
N GLU A 265 -3.96 -13.04 -17.47
CA GLU A 265 -4.71 -13.74 -16.39
C GLU A 265 -4.55 -13.05 -15.01
N GLY A 266 -3.41 -12.41 -14.77
CA GLY A 266 -3.12 -11.65 -13.56
C GLY A 266 -3.54 -10.18 -13.63
N GLY A 267 -3.98 -9.70 -14.81
CA GLY A 267 -4.31 -8.31 -15.04
C GLY A 267 -5.65 -7.89 -14.45
N ILE A 268 -5.81 -6.57 -14.31
CA ILE A 268 -7.02 -5.96 -13.71
C ILE A 268 -8.29 -6.30 -14.51
N LYS A 269 -8.21 -6.34 -15.84
CA LYS A 269 -9.35 -6.66 -16.71
C LYS A 269 -9.88 -8.07 -16.42
N MET A 270 -8.98 -9.05 -16.27
CA MET A 270 -9.36 -10.42 -15.92
C MET A 270 -10.01 -10.49 -14.56
N MET A 271 -9.51 -9.74 -13.58
CA MET A 271 -10.10 -9.69 -12.24
C MET A 271 -11.50 -9.07 -12.25
N MET A 272 -11.71 -8.00 -13.03
CA MET A 272 -13.03 -7.41 -13.20
C MET A 272 -14.00 -8.36 -13.89
N ASN A 273 -13.53 -9.13 -14.88
CA ASN A 273 -14.34 -10.16 -15.53
C ASN A 273 -14.74 -11.27 -14.58
N LYS A 274 -13.82 -11.73 -13.71
CA LYS A 274 -14.14 -12.71 -12.67
C LYS A 274 -15.20 -12.21 -11.72
N LEU A 275 -15.16 -10.94 -11.33
CA LEU A 275 -16.20 -10.31 -10.51
C LEU A 275 -17.55 -10.31 -11.22
N THR A 276 -17.57 -9.89 -12.48
CA THR A 276 -18.81 -9.84 -13.28
C THR A 276 -19.44 -11.23 -13.45
N MET A 277 -18.61 -12.24 -13.70
CA MET A 277 -19.09 -13.62 -13.85
C MET A 277 -19.61 -14.19 -12.52
N LEU A 278 -18.93 -13.91 -11.42
CA LEU A 278 -19.38 -14.31 -10.10
C LEU A 278 -20.72 -13.64 -9.73
N LEU A 279 -20.85 -12.35 -10.02
CA LEU A 279 -22.10 -11.61 -9.80
C LEU A 279 -23.26 -12.20 -10.62
N LYS A 280 -23.02 -12.52 -11.88
CA LYS A 280 -24.02 -13.15 -12.76
C LYS A 280 -24.50 -14.48 -12.18
N GLU A 281 -23.58 -15.29 -11.66
CA GLU A 281 -23.88 -16.58 -11.04
C GLU A 281 -24.70 -16.44 -9.75
N LYS A 282 -24.33 -15.46 -8.91
CA LYS A 282 -24.92 -15.30 -7.58
C LYS A 282 -26.20 -14.47 -7.56
N ASP A 283 -26.34 -13.51 -8.45
CA ASP A 283 -27.54 -12.67 -8.57
C ASP A 283 -27.70 -12.17 -10.01
N TYR A 284 -28.40 -12.93 -10.83
CA TYR A 284 -28.63 -12.61 -12.21
C TYR A 284 -29.37 -11.27 -12.39
N ASP A 285 -30.30 -10.93 -11.50
CA ASP A 285 -31.10 -9.72 -11.60
C ASP A 285 -30.25 -8.46 -11.45
N ILE A 286 -29.34 -8.45 -10.48
CA ILE A 286 -28.37 -7.33 -10.33
C ILE A 286 -27.48 -7.25 -11.55
N TRP A 287 -26.92 -8.36 -11.98
CA TRP A 287 -26.04 -8.41 -13.15
C TRP A 287 -26.74 -7.87 -14.41
N MET A 288 -27.98 -8.29 -14.66
CA MET A 288 -28.78 -7.83 -15.79
C MET A 288 -29.09 -6.34 -15.67
N ARG A 289 -29.46 -5.86 -14.46
CA ARG A 289 -29.74 -4.44 -14.24
C ARG A 289 -28.53 -3.55 -14.57
N LEU A 290 -27.35 -3.91 -14.10
CA LEU A 290 -26.13 -3.17 -14.40
C LEU A 290 -25.77 -3.22 -15.89
N LYS A 291 -26.00 -4.35 -16.54
CA LYS A 291 -25.80 -4.52 -17.98
C LYS A 291 -26.75 -3.66 -18.81
N GLU A 292 -28.03 -3.65 -18.47
CA GLU A 292 -29.05 -2.82 -19.14
C GLU A 292 -28.75 -1.33 -18.99
N GLN A 293 -28.20 -0.92 -17.86
CA GLN A 293 -27.78 0.46 -17.62
C GLN A 293 -26.45 0.80 -18.29
N GLU A 294 -25.76 -0.16 -18.91
CA GLU A 294 -24.41 0.01 -19.44
C GLU A 294 -23.42 0.51 -18.37
N LEU A 295 -23.64 0.09 -17.12
CA LEU A 295 -22.76 0.38 -15.99
C LEU A 295 -21.66 -0.67 -15.92
N TYR A 296 -20.55 -0.38 -16.59
CA TYR A 296 -19.43 -1.30 -16.72
C TYR A 296 -18.60 -1.41 -15.44
N PRO A 297 -17.95 -2.56 -15.17
CA PRO A 297 -17.14 -2.78 -13.95
C PRO A 297 -16.05 -1.74 -13.74
N GLN A 298 -15.44 -1.20 -14.80
CA GLN A 298 -14.39 -0.20 -14.69
C GLN A 298 -14.81 1.10 -14.01
N TYR A 299 -16.10 1.41 -13.93
CA TYR A 299 -16.60 2.63 -13.26
C TYR A 299 -16.41 2.57 -11.72
N TYR A 300 -16.31 1.36 -11.14
CA TYR A 300 -16.20 1.19 -9.68
C TYR A 300 -15.20 0.11 -9.27
N SER A 301 -15.24 -1.07 -9.87
CA SER A 301 -14.43 -2.20 -9.43
C SER A 301 -12.94 -2.08 -9.79
N PHE A 302 -12.60 -1.24 -10.74
CA PHE A 302 -11.19 -0.94 -11.05
C PHE A 302 -10.46 -0.41 -9.81
N ARG A 303 -11.01 0.61 -9.16
CA ARG A 303 -10.45 1.16 -7.92
C ARG A 303 -10.49 0.15 -6.77
N TRP A 304 -11.60 -0.57 -6.62
CA TRP A 304 -11.77 -1.56 -5.58
C TRP A 304 -10.69 -2.63 -5.60
N ILE A 305 -10.43 -3.20 -6.75
CA ILE A 305 -9.48 -4.29 -6.94
C ILE A 305 -8.04 -3.78 -6.92
N THR A 306 -7.75 -2.73 -7.66
CA THR A 306 -6.40 -2.17 -7.78
C THR A 306 -5.86 -1.73 -6.43
N LEU A 307 -6.69 -1.10 -5.59
CA LEU A 307 -6.30 -0.61 -4.27
C LEU A 307 -6.67 -1.55 -3.12
N LEU A 308 -7.03 -2.78 -3.41
CA LEU A 308 -7.41 -3.79 -2.41
C LEU A 308 -8.45 -3.27 -1.41
N LEU A 309 -9.44 -2.52 -1.88
CA LEU A 309 -10.53 -1.91 -1.10
C LEU A 309 -10.10 -0.84 -0.09
N SER A 310 -8.85 -0.39 -0.13
CA SER A 310 -8.32 0.58 0.84
C SER A 310 -9.01 1.94 0.82
N GLN A 311 -9.63 2.32 -0.29
CA GLN A 311 -10.39 3.57 -0.45
C GLN A 311 -11.88 3.43 -0.11
N GLU A 312 -12.38 2.22 0.07
CA GLU A 312 -13.81 1.95 0.24
C GLU A 312 -14.23 1.87 1.71
N PHE A 313 -13.28 1.64 2.62
CA PHE A 313 -13.52 1.44 4.05
C PHE A 313 -12.56 2.27 4.89
N PRO A 314 -12.92 2.61 6.15
CA PRO A 314 -11.98 3.21 7.09
C PRO A 314 -10.83 2.25 7.40
N LEU A 315 -9.68 2.80 7.80
CA LEU A 315 -8.47 2.02 8.01
C LEU A 315 -8.63 0.78 8.90
N PRO A 316 -9.32 0.83 10.05
CA PRO A 316 -9.52 -0.38 10.86
C PRO A 316 -10.20 -1.53 10.09
N ASP A 317 -11.18 -1.20 9.26
CA ASP A 317 -11.88 -2.18 8.43
C ASP A 317 -10.99 -2.72 7.30
N VAL A 318 -10.17 -1.86 6.72
CA VAL A 318 -9.16 -2.27 5.72
C VAL A 318 -8.19 -3.29 6.32
N LEU A 319 -7.68 -3.05 7.52
CA LEU A 319 -6.80 -3.98 8.22
C LEU A 319 -7.47 -5.33 8.43
N ARG A 320 -8.74 -5.32 8.83
CA ARG A 320 -9.52 -6.55 9.01
C ARG A 320 -9.70 -7.31 7.68
N ILE A 321 -10.03 -6.63 6.61
CA ILE A 321 -10.16 -7.23 5.26
C ILE A 321 -8.82 -7.86 4.84
N TRP A 322 -7.72 -7.14 5.03
CA TRP A 322 -6.41 -7.60 4.63
C TRP A 322 -5.91 -8.79 5.42
N ASP A 323 -6.31 -8.94 6.69
CA ASP A 323 -6.05 -10.16 7.45
C ASP A 323 -6.53 -11.40 6.68
N THR A 324 -7.73 -11.33 6.13
CA THR A 324 -8.32 -12.42 5.35
C THR A 324 -7.69 -12.55 3.97
N VAL A 325 -7.47 -11.43 3.27
CA VAL A 325 -6.85 -11.43 1.94
C VAL A 325 -5.44 -12.03 2.00
N PHE A 326 -4.62 -11.61 2.96
CA PHE A 326 -3.25 -12.12 3.10
C PHE A 326 -3.20 -13.58 3.57
N SER A 327 -4.22 -14.04 4.28
CA SER A 327 -4.33 -15.43 4.70
C SER A 327 -4.80 -16.38 3.59
N ASP A 328 -5.44 -15.86 2.55
CA ASP A 328 -5.87 -16.66 1.41
C ASP A 328 -4.65 -17.05 0.56
N GLU A 329 -4.45 -18.33 0.32
CA GLU A 329 -3.37 -18.83 -0.54
C GLU A 329 -3.50 -18.30 -1.97
N LYS A 330 -4.72 -18.15 -2.44
CA LYS A 330 -5.05 -17.58 -3.76
C LYS A 330 -5.32 -16.08 -3.70
N ARG A 331 -5.06 -15.45 -2.60
CA ARG A 331 -5.20 -14.01 -2.25
C ARG A 331 -6.41 -13.32 -2.88
N PHE A 332 -6.46 -13.26 -4.20
CA PHE A 332 -7.44 -12.45 -4.93
C PHE A 332 -8.77 -13.17 -5.16
N THR A 333 -8.86 -14.46 -4.92
CA THR A 333 -10.15 -15.18 -4.93
C THR A 333 -11.07 -14.62 -3.85
N PHE A 334 -10.56 -14.43 -2.64
CA PHE A 334 -11.35 -13.86 -1.57
C PHE A 334 -11.65 -12.37 -1.79
N LEU A 335 -10.68 -11.61 -2.32
CA LEU A 335 -10.89 -10.21 -2.68
C LEU A 335 -12.09 -10.04 -3.62
N ILE A 336 -12.19 -10.88 -4.65
CA ILE A 336 -13.33 -10.87 -5.59
C ILE A 336 -14.64 -11.21 -4.88
N LYS A 337 -14.61 -12.16 -3.93
CA LYS A 337 -15.79 -12.48 -3.12
C LYS A 337 -16.25 -11.30 -2.27
N VAL A 338 -15.34 -10.54 -1.69
CA VAL A 338 -15.69 -9.31 -0.94
C VAL A 338 -16.33 -8.28 -1.88
N CYS A 339 -15.74 -8.04 -3.05
CA CYS A 339 -16.32 -7.13 -4.04
C CYS A 339 -17.71 -7.56 -4.46
N CYS A 340 -17.92 -8.84 -4.71
CA CYS A 340 -19.24 -9.41 -5.04
C CYS A 340 -20.22 -9.22 -3.88
N ALA A 341 -19.80 -9.50 -2.65
CA ALA A 341 -20.63 -9.33 -1.45
C ALA A 341 -21.10 -7.88 -1.28
N MET A 342 -20.21 -6.91 -1.54
CA MET A 342 -20.55 -5.49 -1.49
C MET A 342 -21.71 -5.15 -2.43
N ILE A 343 -21.66 -5.67 -3.64
CA ILE A 343 -22.73 -5.45 -4.64
C ILE A 343 -24.02 -6.15 -4.21
N LEU A 344 -23.92 -7.41 -3.78
CA LEU A 344 -25.10 -8.17 -3.33
C LEU A 344 -25.83 -7.51 -2.16
N LEU A 345 -25.10 -6.87 -1.26
CA LEU A 345 -25.68 -6.15 -0.12
C LEU A 345 -26.40 -4.85 -0.50
N LEU A 346 -26.21 -4.37 -1.72
CA LEU A 346 -26.87 -3.18 -2.27
C LEU A 346 -28.01 -3.52 -3.23
N ARG A 347 -28.46 -4.77 -3.22
CA ARG A 347 -29.46 -5.29 -4.18
C ARG A 347 -30.65 -4.37 -4.37
N GLU A 348 -31.34 -4.01 -3.29
CA GLU A 348 -32.58 -3.23 -3.35
C GLU A 348 -32.36 -1.86 -4.00
N GLN A 349 -31.29 -1.18 -3.61
CA GLN A 349 -30.95 0.13 -4.18
C GLN A 349 -30.57 0.03 -5.65
N ILE A 350 -29.77 -0.97 -6.02
CA ILE A 350 -29.32 -1.14 -7.42
C ILE A 350 -30.50 -1.41 -8.34
N LEU A 351 -31.44 -2.23 -7.91
CA LEU A 351 -32.62 -2.57 -8.73
C LEU A 351 -33.59 -1.38 -8.89
N ASP A 352 -33.66 -0.48 -7.90
CA ASP A 352 -34.55 0.68 -7.93
C ASP A 352 -33.91 1.93 -8.55
N ASN A 353 -32.59 2.07 -8.50
CA ASN A 353 -31.88 3.27 -8.94
C ASN A 353 -31.72 3.34 -10.46
N ASP A 354 -31.59 4.58 -10.96
CA ASP A 354 -31.14 4.84 -12.32
C ASP A 354 -29.60 4.69 -12.46
N PHE A 355 -29.07 4.87 -13.65
CA PHE A 355 -27.64 4.77 -13.94
C PHE A 355 -26.80 5.72 -13.05
N ALA A 356 -27.14 7.00 -13.00
CA ALA A 356 -26.36 7.99 -12.27
C ALA A 356 -26.35 7.70 -10.77
N SER A 357 -27.48 7.30 -10.21
CA SER A 357 -27.58 6.94 -8.79
C SER A 357 -26.79 5.67 -8.47
N ASN A 358 -26.80 4.68 -9.34
CA ASN A 358 -26.01 3.46 -9.17
C ASN A 358 -24.50 3.69 -9.30
N VAL A 359 -24.06 4.53 -10.24
CA VAL A 359 -22.64 4.92 -10.34
C VAL A 359 -22.18 5.57 -9.04
N LYS A 360 -22.97 6.53 -8.55
CA LYS A 360 -22.67 7.23 -7.29
C LYS A 360 -22.64 6.26 -6.09
N LEU A 361 -23.59 5.35 -6.01
CA LEU A 361 -23.69 4.35 -4.95
C LEU A 361 -22.46 3.44 -4.91
N LEU A 362 -22.05 2.91 -6.06
CA LEU A 362 -20.92 1.99 -6.16
C LEU A 362 -19.57 2.68 -6.01
N GLN A 363 -19.45 3.93 -6.45
CA GLN A 363 -18.23 4.73 -6.24
C GLN A 363 -18.09 5.26 -4.81
N ASN A 364 -19.17 5.31 -4.05
CA ASN A 364 -19.21 5.75 -2.66
C ASN A 364 -19.96 4.70 -1.83
N PHE A 365 -19.36 3.55 -1.65
CA PHE A 365 -19.96 2.45 -0.90
C PHE A 365 -20.42 2.96 0.47
N PRO A 366 -21.72 2.74 0.84
CA PRO A 366 -22.24 3.28 2.09
C PRO A 366 -21.59 2.66 3.32
N PRO A 367 -21.46 3.42 4.42
CA PRO A 367 -20.98 2.87 5.68
C PRO A 367 -21.75 1.63 6.11
N MET A 368 -21.03 0.57 6.43
CA MET A 368 -21.62 -0.71 6.80
C MET A 368 -20.67 -1.43 7.75
N ASP A 369 -21.23 -2.24 8.66
CA ASP A 369 -20.42 -3.09 9.54
C ASP A 369 -19.60 -4.06 8.68
N ILE A 370 -18.28 -4.00 8.82
CA ILE A 370 -17.37 -4.85 8.05
C ILE A 370 -17.63 -6.35 8.29
N ASN A 371 -18.06 -6.74 9.47
CA ASN A 371 -18.41 -8.11 9.76
C ASN A 371 -19.60 -8.60 8.94
N HIS A 372 -20.53 -7.72 8.62
CA HIS A 372 -21.66 -8.02 7.75
C HIS A 372 -21.18 -8.27 6.30
N VAL A 373 -20.29 -7.42 5.77
CA VAL A 373 -19.70 -7.58 4.45
C VAL A 373 -18.91 -8.89 4.36
N LEU A 374 -18.05 -9.16 5.34
CA LEU A 374 -17.22 -10.35 5.37
C LEU A 374 -18.04 -11.64 5.53
N SER A 375 -19.06 -11.60 6.36
CA SER A 375 -19.99 -12.72 6.52
C SER A 375 -20.67 -13.08 5.20
N LYS A 376 -21.10 -12.05 4.45
CA LYS A 376 -21.66 -12.25 3.12
C LYS A 376 -20.62 -12.83 2.15
N ALA A 377 -19.39 -12.32 2.17
CA ALA A 377 -18.31 -12.81 1.32
C ALA A 377 -17.98 -14.29 1.61
N PHE A 378 -17.90 -14.68 2.88
CA PHE A 378 -17.68 -16.08 3.27
C PHE A 378 -18.81 -17.02 2.85
N SER A 379 -20.02 -16.52 2.69
CA SER A 379 -21.16 -17.31 2.22
C SER A 379 -21.15 -17.59 0.71
N ILE A 380 -20.29 -16.91 -0.05
CA ILE A 380 -20.14 -17.09 -1.49
C ILE A 380 -19.20 -18.28 -1.76
N ASN A 381 -19.73 -19.31 -2.42
CA ASN A 381 -18.98 -20.52 -2.76
C ASN A 381 -18.43 -20.45 -4.19
#